data_dba853d835f15d0c020a80162372a70c
#
_entry.id   dba853d835f15d0c020a80162372a70c
#
_cell.length_a   1.000
_cell.length_b   1.000
_cell.length_c   1.000
_cell.angle_alpha   90.00
_cell.angle_beta   90.00
_cell.angle_gamma   90.00
#
_symmetry.space_group_name_H-M   'P 1'
#
loop_
_entity.id
_entity.type
_entity.pdbx_description
1 polymer ?
#
loop_
_entity_poly.entity_id
_entity_poly.type
_entity_poly.pdbx_seq_one_letter_code
_entity_poly.pdbx_strand_id
1 'polypeptide(L)'
;MKDPSDGESRLTDKGFRNLGRNPEKRSISMKKTLTTILVIALVMASLFANGGTEATATAGKKTVLNVMSFTDEVPKMIERYFELHPEEAAKYELNTTIIATTDGLYQPALDEALAQGGANAPDIYCAEAAFILKYAQGDASQFAATYKSLGIDVDKLVKEADIAKYTIEIGSRNGELVGLGYQATGGAFIYNRSVAKAAFGSDDPAVVAEKIGAGTNSWDKFFQAAAELRAKGFAIVSGDGDIWHAVENSSDKGWIVDGKLYIDPKREAFLDLSKKLKDNDYHNDTQDWTEGWYADMKEAGAKKVLGFYGPAWLINYVMGGNAGDTYGDWGVCASNVGFFWGGTWVLANKDTAKKDIVAKIITWITLDSSDTGLQYFWANGTLNGEGGTKDSVASGTVMAKSDGKLDFLKGQNMFDAFVPANQYANGKNLTQYDETINTYWRDQVRQYTAGAKTREQALKDFKTQVKENLDVIVE
;
A
#
# COMPACT_ATOMS: atom_id res chain seq x y z
N MET A 1 -46.10 55.33 10.84
CA MET A 1 -47.45 54.78 10.69
C MET A 1 -47.34 53.25 10.60
N LYS A 2 -47.92 52.60 11.65
CA LYS A 2 -48.32 51.22 11.76
C LYS A 2 -47.24 50.10 11.59
N ASP A 3 -46.73 49.63 12.72
CA ASP A 3 -46.62 48.25 13.15
C ASP A 3 -48.02 47.60 13.22
N PRO A 4 -48.22 46.34 13.01
CA PRO A 4 -48.18 45.38 14.12
C PRO A 4 -47.69 43.95 13.77
N SER A 5 -46.93 43.39 14.67
CA SER A 5 -47.22 42.33 15.67
C SER A 5 -47.55 40.92 15.18
N ASP A 6 -46.79 40.03 15.81
CA ASP A 6 -47.14 38.73 16.39
C ASP A 6 -47.33 37.50 15.50
N GLY A 7 -46.56 36.52 15.83
CA GLY A 7 -46.67 35.12 15.38
C GLY A 7 -45.67 34.19 16.08
N GLU A 8 -45.76 34.08 17.42
CA GLU A 8 -45.17 32.97 18.15
C GLU A 8 -45.75 31.65 17.71
N SER A 9 -44.92 30.67 17.38
CA SER A 9 -45.31 29.26 17.46
C SER A 9 -44.25 28.46 18.17
N ARG A 10 -44.65 28.07 19.37
CA ARG A 10 -43.98 27.08 20.23
C ARG A 10 -43.75 25.78 19.48
N LEU A 11 -42.55 25.28 19.47
CA LEU A 11 -42.24 23.87 19.25
C LEU A 11 -41.87 23.23 20.57
N THR A 12 -42.76 22.38 20.98
CA THR A 12 -42.74 21.55 22.19
C THR A 12 -41.67 20.48 22.10
N ASP A 13 -40.90 20.42 23.13
CA ASP A 13 -40.11 19.32 23.65
C ASP A 13 -40.79 17.95 23.49
N LYS A 14 -40.21 16.99 22.80
CA LYS A 14 -40.59 15.59 22.84
C LYS A 14 -39.38 14.71 23.11
N GLY A 15 -39.42 14.23 24.33
CA GLY A 15 -38.50 13.40 25.03
C GLY A 15 -37.93 12.19 24.28
N PHE A 16 -36.69 11.96 24.54
CA PHE A 16 -35.99 10.69 24.29
C PHE A 16 -36.67 9.58 25.10
N ARG A 17 -37.41 8.69 24.43
CA ARG A 17 -37.84 7.42 25.03
C ARG A 17 -36.72 6.39 24.87
N ASN A 18 -36.14 6.03 26.00
CA ASN A 18 -35.36 4.83 26.23
C ASN A 18 -36.14 3.59 25.75
N LEU A 19 -35.70 2.98 24.65
CA LEU A 19 -36.12 1.64 24.27
C LEU A 19 -35.21 0.63 24.98
N GLY A 20 -35.65 0.17 26.15
CA GLY A 20 -35.09 -0.96 26.85
C GLY A 20 -35.08 -2.20 25.95
N ARG A 21 -33.90 -2.68 25.62
CA ARG A 21 -33.71 -3.94 24.88
C ARG A 21 -33.88 -5.10 25.87
N ASN A 22 -34.93 -5.87 25.68
CA ASN A 22 -35.21 -7.08 26.46
C ASN A 22 -34.22 -8.22 26.03
N PRO A 23 -33.38 -8.75 26.94
CA PRO A 23 -32.38 -9.76 26.59
C PRO A 23 -32.96 -11.13 26.19
N GLU A 24 -34.21 -11.43 26.55
CA GLU A 24 -34.85 -12.72 26.24
C GLU A 24 -35.15 -12.93 24.74
N LYS A 25 -35.41 -11.87 23.97
CA LYS A 25 -35.67 -11.99 22.51
C LYS A 25 -34.42 -12.31 21.68
N ARG A 26 -33.24 -12.08 22.20
CA ARG A 26 -31.97 -12.41 21.49
C ARG A 26 -31.60 -13.89 21.59
N SER A 27 -31.94 -14.53 22.70
CA SER A 27 -31.69 -15.97 22.95
C SER A 27 -32.53 -16.88 22.04
N ILE A 28 -33.79 -16.49 21.76
CA ILE A 28 -34.71 -17.29 20.93
C ILE A 28 -34.35 -17.22 19.42
N SER A 29 -33.84 -16.07 18.95
CA SER A 29 -33.41 -15.93 17.56
C SER A 29 -32.13 -16.73 17.26
N MET A 30 -31.14 -16.72 18.16
CA MET A 30 -29.89 -17.49 17.97
C MET A 30 -30.14 -19.01 18.03
N LYS A 31 -31.03 -19.49 18.87
CA LYS A 31 -31.37 -20.93 18.95
C LYS A 31 -32.06 -21.44 17.66
N LYS A 32 -32.93 -20.63 17.05
CA LYS A 32 -33.58 -20.98 15.79
C LYS A 32 -32.61 -21.01 14.61
N THR A 33 -31.63 -20.12 14.55
CA THR A 33 -30.63 -20.07 13.50
C THR A 33 -29.64 -21.24 13.60
N LEU A 34 -29.22 -21.62 14.82
CA LEU A 34 -28.35 -22.78 15.01
C LEU A 34 -29.07 -24.11 14.66
N THR A 35 -30.38 -24.24 15.01
CA THR A 35 -31.17 -25.43 14.71
C THR A 35 -31.37 -25.61 13.18
N THR A 36 -31.55 -24.51 12.45
CA THR A 36 -31.70 -24.56 10.98
C THR A 36 -30.41 -24.96 10.27
N ILE A 37 -29.27 -24.48 10.75
CA ILE A 37 -27.94 -24.86 10.20
C ILE A 37 -27.65 -26.34 10.48
N LEU A 38 -27.99 -26.85 11.66
CA LEU A 38 -27.78 -28.26 12.01
C LEU A 38 -28.67 -29.23 11.19
N VAL A 39 -29.91 -28.83 10.88
CA VAL A 39 -30.84 -29.63 10.05
C VAL A 39 -30.41 -29.65 8.58
N ILE A 40 -29.85 -28.55 8.04
CA ILE A 40 -29.31 -28.53 6.67
C ILE A 40 -28.07 -29.44 6.56
N ALA A 41 -27.20 -29.47 7.57
CA ALA A 41 -26.03 -30.34 7.58
C ALA A 41 -26.41 -31.83 7.68
N LEU A 42 -27.47 -32.20 8.35
CA LEU A 42 -27.95 -33.59 8.44
C LEU A 42 -28.69 -34.07 7.18
N VAL A 43 -29.36 -33.18 6.45
CA VAL A 43 -30.06 -33.53 5.18
C VAL A 43 -29.08 -33.69 4.01
N MET A 44 -27.93 -33.03 4.04
CA MET A 44 -26.87 -33.22 3.04
C MET A 44 -26.08 -34.52 3.22
N ALA A 45 -26.03 -35.06 4.43
CA ALA A 45 -25.36 -36.34 4.71
C ALA A 45 -26.15 -37.59 4.25
N SER A 46 -27.46 -37.46 3.97
CA SER A 46 -28.32 -38.59 3.60
C SER A 46 -28.58 -38.76 2.09
N LEU A 47 -28.02 -37.89 1.25
CA LEU A 47 -28.20 -37.95 -0.22
C LEU A 47 -27.05 -38.69 -0.95
N PHE A 48 -26.06 -39.21 -0.24
CA PHE A 48 -24.92 -39.95 -0.82
C PHE A 48 -24.90 -41.46 -0.53
N ALA A 49 -26.01 -42.03 -0.15
CA ALA A 49 -26.08 -43.48 0.06
C ALA A 49 -27.06 -44.09 -0.95
N ASN A 50 -26.68 -44.22 -2.22
CA ASN A 50 -27.10 -45.34 -3.08
C ASN A 50 -26.36 -45.35 -4.43
N GLY A 51 -25.55 -46.38 -4.63
CA GLY A 51 -25.48 -47.19 -5.83
C GLY A 51 -24.60 -46.72 -6.99
N GLY A 52 -23.47 -47.41 -7.16
CA GLY A 52 -22.73 -47.38 -8.42
C GLY A 52 -21.23 -47.61 -8.17
N THR A 53 -20.76 -48.84 -8.27
CA THR A 53 -19.33 -49.18 -8.33
C THR A 53 -18.71 -48.67 -9.63
N GLU A 54 -18.24 -47.44 -9.62
CA GLU A 54 -17.14 -47.01 -10.47
C GLU A 54 -16.01 -46.59 -9.55
N ALA A 55 -14.81 -47.05 -9.85
CA ALA A 55 -13.61 -46.80 -9.09
C ALA A 55 -13.31 -45.28 -9.14
N THR A 56 -13.92 -44.49 -8.25
CA THR A 56 -13.52 -43.15 -7.95
C THR A 56 -12.18 -43.22 -7.23
N ALA A 57 -11.11 -42.84 -7.93
CA ALA A 57 -9.86 -42.47 -7.29
C ALA A 57 -10.21 -41.58 -6.10
N THR A 58 -9.94 -42.03 -4.88
CA THR A 58 -10.04 -41.21 -3.67
C THR A 58 -9.11 -40.01 -3.89
N ALA A 59 -9.68 -38.87 -4.22
CA ALA A 59 -8.94 -37.61 -4.22
C ALA A 59 -8.39 -37.43 -2.79
N GLY A 60 -7.09 -37.62 -2.63
CA GLY A 60 -6.42 -37.48 -1.34
C GLY A 60 -6.72 -36.11 -0.78
N LYS A 61 -6.89 -36.01 0.55
CA LYS A 61 -7.10 -34.72 1.22
C LYS A 61 -5.95 -33.79 0.83
N LYS A 62 -6.26 -32.65 0.21
CA LYS A 62 -5.26 -31.63 -0.15
C LYS A 62 -4.55 -31.10 1.09
N THR A 63 -3.29 -30.77 0.94
CA THR A 63 -2.49 -30.08 1.97
C THR A 63 -2.82 -28.60 1.97
N VAL A 64 -3.24 -28.07 3.11
CA VAL A 64 -3.57 -26.63 3.23
C VAL A 64 -2.28 -25.80 3.22
N LEU A 65 -2.21 -24.80 2.36
CA LEU A 65 -1.16 -23.77 2.31
C LEU A 65 -1.71 -22.49 2.92
N ASN A 66 -1.17 -22.08 4.06
CA ASN A 66 -1.62 -20.87 4.75
C ASN A 66 -0.85 -19.64 4.24
N VAL A 67 -1.59 -18.61 3.84
CA VAL A 67 -1.03 -17.33 3.39
C VAL A 67 -1.63 -16.20 4.18
N MET A 68 -0.78 -15.30 4.70
CA MET A 68 -1.21 -14.11 5.41
C MET A 68 -0.72 -12.85 4.71
N SER A 69 -1.64 -11.96 4.37
CA SER A 69 -1.34 -10.74 3.61
C SER A 69 -2.17 -9.56 4.10
N PHE A 70 -1.69 -8.35 3.82
CA PHE A 70 -2.42 -7.12 4.12
C PHE A 70 -3.32 -6.66 2.95
N THR A 71 -3.16 -7.25 1.77
CA THR A 71 -4.02 -7.08 0.60
C THR A 71 -4.35 -8.45 -0.01
N ASP A 72 -5.29 -8.48 -0.94
CA ASP A 72 -5.64 -9.68 -1.71
C ASP A 72 -4.73 -9.94 -2.92
N GLU A 73 -3.72 -9.08 -3.15
CA GLU A 73 -2.89 -9.10 -4.36
C GLU A 73 -2.04 -10.37 -4.44
N VAL A 74 -1.18 -10.64 -3.45
CA VAL A 74 -0.37 -11.88 -3.42
C VAL A 74 -1.23 -13.15 -3.33
N PRO A 75 -2.29 -13.22 -2.50
CA PRO A 75 -3.26 -14.32 -2.57
C PRO A 75 -3.78 -14.60 -3.97
N LYS A 76 -4.24 -13.61 -4.72
CA LYS A 76 -4.70 -13.76 -6.12
C LYS A 76 -3.59 -14.20 -7.07
N MET A 77 -2.36 -13.74 -6.86
CA MET A 77 -1.21 -14.25 -7.62
C MET A 77 -1.00 -15.75 -7.38
N ILE A 78 -1.13 -16.22 -6.14
CA ILE A 78 -1.01 -17.64 -5.80
C ILE A 78 -2.18 -18.46 -6.37
N GLU A 79 -3.40 -17.92 -6.35
CA GLU A 79 -4.55 -18.54 -7.05
C GLU A 79 -4.23 -18.73 -8.53
N ARG A 80 -3.70 -17.68 -9.17
CA ARG A 80 -3.28 -17.75 -10.58
C ARG A 80 -2.14 -18.72 -10.81
N TYR A 81 -1.18 -18.82 -9.89
CA TYR A 81 -0.14 -19.85 -9.94
C TYR A 81 -0.75 -21.26 -9.99
N PHE A 82 -1.73 -21.55 -9.15
CA PHE A 82 -2.42 -22.85 -9.14
C PHE A 82 -3.25 -23.10 -10.41
N GLU A 83 -3.84 -22.08 -11.02
CA GLU A 83 -4.50 -22.22 -12.32
C GLU A 83 -3.52 -22.60 -13.44
N LEU A 84 -2.31 -22.03 -13.41
CA LEU A 84 -1.24 -22.31 -14.37
C LEU A 84 -0.55 -23.66 -14.09
N HIS A 85 -0.65 -24.17 -12.86
CA HIS A 85 -0.01 -25.40 -12.39
C HIS A 85 -1.03 -26.37 -11.77
N PRO A 86 -1.92 -27.00 -12.59
CA PRO A 86 -3.00 -27.85 -12.10
C PRO A 86 -2.50 -29.08 -11.34
N GLU A 87 -1.27 -29.55 -11.60
CA GLU A 87 -0.62 -30.65 -10.86
C GLU A 87 -0.29 -30.25 -9.40
N GLU A 88 -0.03 -28.98 -9.12
CA GLU A 88 0.15 -28.45 -7.76
C GLU A 88 -1.22 -28.16 -7.13
N ALA A 89 -2.15 -27.58 -7.88
CA ALA A 89 -3.52 -27.36 -7.44
C ALA A 89 -4.25 -28.66 -7.01
N ALA A 90 -3.85 -29.80 -7.57
CA ALA A 90 -4.37 -31.12 -7.16
C ALA A 90 -3.89 -31.53 -5.76
N LYS A 91 -2.73 -31.07 -5.31
CA LYS A 91 -2.08 -31.43 -4.04
C LYS A 91 -2.36 -30.46 -2.91
N TYR A 92 -2.54 -29.17 -3.24
CA TYR A 92 -2.62 -28.08 -2.27
C TYR A 92 -3.96 -27.35 -2.34
N GLU A 93 -4.38 -26.83 -1.21
CA GLU A 93 -5.54 -25.95 -1.02
C GLU A 93 -5.06 -24.65 -0.37
N LEU A 94 -5.41 -23.50 -0.94
CA LEU A 94 -5.03 -22.21 -0.43
C LEU A 94 -5.97 -21.78 0.71
N ASN A 95 -5.40 -21.40 1.84
CA ASN A 95 -6.11 -20.79 2.96
C ASN A 95 -5.49 -19.40 3.22
N THR A 96 -6.28 -18.34 3.01
CA THR A 96 -5.80 -16.95 3.09
C THR A 96 -6.38 -16.22 4.28
N THR A 97 -5.53 -15.43 4.95
CA THR A 97 -5.93 -14.45 5.96
C THR A 97 -5.51 -13.06 5.46
N ILE A 98 -6.49 -12.18 5.25
CA ILE A 98 -6.26 -10.82 4.76
C ILE A 98 -6.71 -9.83 5.84
N ILE A 99 -5.78 -8.98 6.30
CA ILE A 99 -6.03 -7.94 7.30
C ILE A 99 -5.37 -6.66 6.81
N ALA A 100 -6.17 -5.60 6.57
CA ALA A 100 -5.65 -4.31 6.10
C ALA A 100 -4.72 -3.66 7.15
N THR A 101 -3.73 -2.90 6.67
CA THR A 101 -2.80 -2.16 7.55
C THR A 101 -3.40 -0.88 8.12
N THR A 102 -4.43 -0.33 7.49
CA THR A 102 -5.01 0.99 7.81
C THR A 102 -5.45 1.16 9.27
N ASP A 103 -5.83 0.07 9.94
CA ASP A 103 -6.25 0.08 11.35
C ASP A 103 -5.15 -0.40 12.31
N GLY A 104 -3.92 -0.61 11.81
CA GLY A 104 -2.79 -1.12 12.59
C GLY A 104 -2.96 -2.55 13.11
N LEU A 105 -3.91 -3.32 12.58
CA LEU A 105 -4.25 -4.67 13.06
C LEU A 105 -3.40 -5.78 12.45
N TYR A 106 -2.81 -5.54 11.27
CA TYR A 106 -2.09 -6.58 10.54
C TYR A 106 -0.84 -7.07 11.28
N GLN A 107 0.04 -6.18 11.70
CA GLN A 107 1.29 -6.57 12.37
C GLN A 107 1.06 -7.33 13.67
N PRO A 108 0.18 -6.89 14.60
CA PRO A 108 -0.10 -7.67 15.81
C PRO A 108 -0.66 -9.07 15.51
N ALA A 109 -1.53 -9.20 14.52
CA ALA A 109 -2.09 -10.49 14.13
C ALA A 109 -1.04 -11.41 13.48
N LEU A 110 -0.14 -10.86 12.66
CA LEU A 110 0.97 -11.62 12.06
C LEU A 110 1.98 -12.06 13.13
N ASP A 111 2.33 -11.17 14.08
CA ASP A 111 3.21 -11.51 15.20
C ASP A 111 2.65 -12.66 16.03
N GLU A 112 1.36 -12.60 16.35
CA GLU A 112 0.69 -13.67 17.10
C GLU A 112 0.69 -14.98 16.32
N ALA A 113 0.30 -14.97 15.04
CA ALA A 113 0.26 -16.16 14.19
C ALA A 113 1.63 -16.83 14.02
N LEU A 114 2.69 -16.04 13.86
CA LEU A 114 4.07 -16.53 13.77
C LEU A 114 4.56 -17.09 15.12
N ALA A 115 4.25 -16.43 16.22
CA ALA A 115 4.66 -16.84 17.56
C ALA A 115 3.93 -18.10 18.04
N GLN A 116 2.64 -18.25 17.75
CA GLN A 116 1.87 -19.45 18.06
C GLN A 116 2.35 -20.67 17.29
N GLY A 117 2.79 -20.49 16.04
CA GLY A 117 3.26 -21.58 15.21
C GLY A 117 2.18 -22.62 14.90
N GLY A 118 2.61 -23.87 14.62
CA GLY A 118 1.71 -25.00 14.41
C GLY A 118 1.03 -25.01 13.05
N ALA A 119 -0.07 -25.77 12.92
CA ALA A 119 -0.72 -26.06 11.64
C ALA A 119 -1.41 -24.83 11.01
N ASN A 120 -1.75 -23.83 11.81
CA ASN A 120 -2.43 -22.60 11.36
C ASN A 120 -1.47 -21.42 11.14
N ALA A 121 -0.19 -21.57 11.47
CA ALA A 121 0.80 -20.55 11.18
C ALA A 121 0.89 -20.31 9.66
N PRO A 122 1.13 -19.06 9.22
CA PRO A 122 1.33 -18.81 7.80
C PRO A 122 2.57 -19.52 7.29
N ASP A 123 2.47 -20.17 6.12
CA ASP A 123 3.60 -20.72 5.38
C ASP A 123 4.29 -19.62 4.57
N ILE A 124 3.48 -18.72 3.99
CA ILE A 124 3.89 -17.51 3.27
C ILE A 124 3.21 -16.33 3.94
N TYR A 125 3.94 -15.23 4.14
CA TYR A 125 3.39 -13.99 4.63
C TYR A 125 4.01 -12.79 3.93
N CYS A 126 3.24 -11.71 3.88
CA CYS A 126 3.61 -10.48 3.18
C CYS A 126 3.95 -9.38 4.18
N ALA A 127 4.90 -8.53 3.81
CA ALA A 127 5.22 -7.33 4.56
C ALA A 127 5.39 -6.14 3.63
N GLU A 128 4.87 -4.98 4.04
CA GLU A 128 4.94 -3.72 3.31
C GLU A 128 6.21 -2.94 3.71
N ALA A 129 6.65 -2.00 2.86
CA ALA A 129 7.90 -1.26 3.04
C ALA A 129 8.04 -0.60 4.43
N ALA A 130 6.95 -0.07 5.01
CA ALA A 130 6.98 0.62 6.30
C ALA A 130 7.29 -0.29 7.50
N PHE A 131 7.13 -1.61 7.34
CA PHE A 131 7.35 -2.55 8.44
C PHE A 131 8.12 -3.83 8.07
N ILE A 132 8.52 -4.01 6.82
CA ILE A 132 9.28 -5.20 6.38
C ILE A 132 10.53 -5.44 7.23
N LEU A 133 11.22 -4.39 7.65
CA LEU A 133 12.45 -4.53 8.43
C LEU A 133 12.24 -5.26 9.75
N LYS A 134 11.07 -5.15 10.39
CA LYS A 134 10.70 -5.93 11.57
C LYS A 134 10.80 -7.44 11.30
N TYR A 135 10.33 -7.88 10.13
CA TYR A 135 10.25 -9.30 9.74
C TYR A 135 11.47 -9.79 8.98
N ALA A 136 12.21 -8.90 8.32
CA ALA A 136 13.41 -9.29 7.60
C ALA A 136 14.69 -9.19 8.44
N GLN A 137 14.81 -8.18 9.32
CA GLN A 137 16.05 -7.86 10.03
C GLN A 137 15.87 -7.64 11.53
N GLY A 138 14.66 -7.23 11.96
CA GLY A 138 14.34 -6.82 13.34
C GLY A 138 13.80 -7.97 14.20
N ASP A 139 12.94 -7.61 15.16
CA ASP A 139 12.53 -8.48 16.27
C ASP A 139 11.79 -9.75 15.82
N ALA A 140 10.99 -9.68 14.75
CA ALA A 140 10.27 -10.84 14.19
C ALA A 140 11.07 -11.60 13.12
N SER A 141 12.28 -11.19 12.78
CA SER A 141 13.07 -11.80 11.70
C SER A 141 13.44 -13.28 11.97
N GLN A 142 13.43 -13.69 13.24
CA GLN A 142 13.68 -15.07 13.64
C GLN A 142 12.67 -16.08 13.04
N PHE A 143 11.50 -15.64 12.61
CA PHE A 143 10.48 -16.49 12.00
C PHE A 143 10.67 -16.68 10.48
N ALA A 144 11.47 -15.84 9.84
CA ALA A 144 11.68 -15.89 8.40
C ALA A 144 12.66 -17.00 8.00
N ALA A 145 12.29 -17.81 7.03
CA ALA A 145 13.19 -18.72 6.33
C ALA A 145 14.14 -17.94 5.43
N THR A 146 15.40 -18.37 5.31
CA THR A 146 16.22 -17.89 4.18
C THR A 146 15.76 -18.57 2.90
N TYR A 147 15.76 -17.88 1.78
CA TYR A 147 15.37 -18.46 0.49
C TYR A 147 16.25 -19.67 0.13
N LYS A 148 17.55 -19.64 0.50
CA LYS A 148 18.45 -20.78 0.36
C LYS A 148 17.99 -22.00 1.16
N SER A 149 17.42 -21.81 2.36
CA SER A 149 16.91 -22.91 3.19
C SER A 149 15.64 -23.57 2.64
N LEU A 150 14.96 -22.88 1.71
CA LEU A 150 13.84 -23.43 0.93
C LEU A 150 14.30 -24.18 -0.32
N GLY A 151 15.61 -24.15 -0.65
CA GLY A 151 16.16 -24.78 -1.85
C GLY A 151 16.22 -23.88 -3.09
N ILE A 152 16.02 -22.57 -2.93
CA ILE A 152 16.08 -21.60 -4.03
C ILE A 152 17.52 -21.25 -4.35
N ASP A 153 17.92 -21.31 -5.64
CA ASP A 153 19.24 -20.87 -6.13
C ASP A 153 19.27 -19.34 -6.28
N VAL A 154 19.35 -18.66 -5.12
CA VAL A 154 19.25 -17.20 -5.00
C VAL A 154 20.29 -16.48 -5.85
N ASP A 155 21.55 -16.91 -5.79
CA ASP A 155 22.65 -16.19 -6.42
C ASP A 155 22.52 -16.19 -7.94
N LYS A 156 22.05 -17.29 -8.50
CA LYS A 156 21.78 -17.43 -9.94
C LYS A 156 20.56 -16.59 -10.35
N LEU A 157 19.42 -16.80 -9.66
CA LEU A 157 18.14 -16.21 -10.08
C LEU A 157 18.10 -14.68 -9.89
N VAL A 158 18.66 -14.16 -8.81
CA VAL A 158 18.79 -12.71 -8.59
C VAL A 158 19.60 -12.05 -9.73
N LYS A 159 20.68 -12.70 -10.16
CA LYS A 159 21.50 -12.19 -11.26
C LYS A 159 20.81 -12.29 -12.62
N GLU A 160 20.13 -13.41 -12.92
CA GLU A 160 19.38 -13.61 -14.16
C GLU A 160 18.22 -12.64 -14.31
N ALA A 161 17.53 -12.36 -13.20
CA ALA A 161 16.42 -11.43 -13.16
C ALA A 161 16.86 -9.95 -13.06
N ASP A 162 18.12 -9.66 -12.78
CA ASP A 162 18.62 -8.28 -12.52
C ASP A 162 17.76 -7.55 -11.49
N ILE A 163 17.61 -8.15 -10.32
CA ILE A 163 16.71 -7.66 -9.29
C ILE A 163 17.17 -6.31 -8.72
N ALA A 164 16.25 -5.38 -8.55
CA ALA A 164 16.47 -4.07 -7.96
C ALA A 164 17.16 -4.18 -6.59
N LYS A 165 18.33 -3.55 -6.43
CA LYS A 165 19.22 -3.74 -5.26
C LYS A 165 18.54 -3.42 -3.93
N TYR A 166 17.70 -2.39 -3.90
CA TYR A 166 17.05 -1.97 -2.64
C TYR A 166 16.10 -3.04 -2.11
N THR A 167 15.42 -3.81 -2.98
CA THR A 167 14.53 -4.89 -2.53
C THR A 167 15.32 -6.04 -1.88
N ILE A 168 16.54 -6.29 -2.39
CA ILE A 168 17.48 -7.25 -1.82
C ILE A 168 18.03 -6.73 -0.48
N GLU A 169 18.47 -5.46 -0.42
CA GLU A 169 19.02 -4.84 0.80
C GLU A 169 18.01 -4.89 1.95
N ILE A 170 16.76 -4.54 1.68
CA ILE A 170 15.65 -4.57 2.64
C ILE A 170 15.33 -6.00 3.09
N GLY A 171 15.25 -6.93 2.15
CA GLY A 171 14.84 -8.31 2.37
C GLY A 171 15.96 -9.25 2.83
N SER A 172 17.15 -8.74 3.17
CA SER A 172 18.30 -9.56 3.57
C SER A 172 18.62 -9.44 5.05
N ARG A 173 18.92 -10.56 5.69
CA ARG A 173 19.42 -10.68 7.06
C ARG A 173 20.79 -11.34 7.06
N ASN A 174 21.82 -10.63 7.60
CA ASN A 174 23.19 -11.15 7.67
C ASN A 174 23.74 -11.62 6.30
N GLY A 175 23.36 -10.95 5.22
CA GLY A 175 23.77 -11.30 3.85
C GLY A 175 22.96 -12.43 3.20
N GLU A 176 21.95 -12.98 3.86
CA GLU A 176 21.05 -13.99 3.32
C GLU A 176 19.66 -13.40 3.04
N LEU A 177 19.11 -13.70 1.87
CA LEU A 177 17.79 -13.24 1.45
C LEU A 177 16.71 -14.02 2.21
N VAL A 178 15.83 -13.31 2.91
CA VAL A 178 14.69 -13.86 3.66
C VAL A 178 13.34 -13.38 3.12
N GLY A 179 13.33 -12.35 2.30
CA GLY A 179 12.15 -11.84 1.62
C GLY A 179 12.54 -11.03 0.39
N LEU A 180 11.69 -10.95 -0.61
CA LEU A 180 11.94 -10.15 -1.81
C LEU A 180 10.67 -9.49 -2.30
N GLY A 181 10.77 -8.21 -2.65
CA GLY A 181 9.70 -7.48 -3.31
C GLY A 181 9.62 -7.86 -4.80
N TYR A 182 8.41 -8.01 -5.31
CA TYR A 182 8.18 -8.22 -6.74
C TYR A 182 7.98 -6.90 -7.50
N GLN A 183 7.67 -5.82 -6.78
CA GLN A 183 7.51 -4.46 -7.34
C GLN A 183 8.80 -3.65 -7.23
N ALA A 184 8.96 -2.68 -8.14
CA ALA A 184 9.91 -1.59 -8.01
C ALA A 184 9.14 -0.28 -7.89
N THR A 185 9.23 0.38 -6.73
CA THR A 185 8.29 1.41 -6.29
C THR A 185 8.87 2.82 -6.28
N GLY A 186 9.78 3.11 -7.20
CA GLY A 186 10.25 4.48 -7.45
C GLY A 186 9.09 5.41 -7.77
N GLY A 187 9.08 6.60 -7.17
CA GLY A 187 7.98 7.55 -7.25
C GLY A 187 8.14 8.62 -8.32
N ALA A 188 7.02 9.05 -8.87
CA ALA A 188 6.93 10.11 -9.87
C ALA A 188 5.75 11.06 -9.54
N PHE A 189 5.53 12.08 -10.36
CA PHE A 189 4.39 12.97 -10.24
C PHE A 189 3.35 12.64 -11.32
N ILE A 190 2.18 12.17 -10.90
CA ILE A 190 1.05 11.81 -11.74
C ILE A 190 0.12 13.02 -11.79
N TYR A 191 -0.11 13.58 -12.98
CA TYR A 191 -0.79 14.86 -13.10
C TYR A 191 -1.99 14.81 -14.04
N ASN A 192 -3.00 15.65 -13.76
CA ASN A 192 -4.15 15.88 -14.63
C ASN A 192 -3.77 16.80 -15.79
N ARG A 193 -3.93 16.30 -17.02
CA ARG A 193 -3.53 17.00 -18.25
C ARG A 193 -4.35 18.26 -18.52
N SER A 194 -5.65 18.20 -18.28
CA SER A 194 -6.53 19.35 -18.47
C SER A 194 -6.20 20.48 -17.51
N VAL A 195 -5.92 20.18 -16.23
CA VAL A 195 -5.46 21.15 -15.24
C VAL A 195 -4.11 21.74 -15.62
N ALA A 196 -3.14 20.90 -16.02
CA ALA A 196 -1.83 21.36 -16.50
C ALA A 196 -1.97 22.29 -17.70
N LYS A 197 -2.78 21.91 -18.70
CA LYS A 197 -3.07 22.72 -19.87
C LYS A 197 -3.67 24.08 -19.53
N ALA A 198 -4.66 24.11 -18.64
CA ALA A 198 -5.29 25.33 -18.17
C ALA A 198 -4.34 26.21 -17.34
N ALA A 199 -3.51 25.61 -16.50
CA ALA A 199 -2.60 26.34 -15.62
C ALA A 199 -1.33 26.81 -16.35
N PHE A 200 -0.68 25.95 -17.09
CA PHE A 200 0.65 26.19 -17.65
C PHE A 200 0.65 26.40 -19.18
N GLY A 201 -0.49 26.25 -19.84
CA GLY A 201 -0.61 26.34 -21.30
C GLY A 201 -0.17 25.07 -22.04
N SER A 202 0.29 24.04 -21.32
CA SER A 202 0.74 22.77 -21.87
C SER A 202 0.41 21.62 -20.95
N ASP A 203 0.12 20.45 -21.53
CA ASP A 203 -0.03 19.18 -20.84
C ASP A 203 1.13 18.21 -21.15
N ASP A 204 2.20 18.71 -21.76
CA ASP A 204 3.41 17.94 -22.07
C ASP A 204 4.15 17.56 -20.78
N PRO A 205 4.51 16.26 -20.58
CA PRO A 205 5.22 15.81 -19.38
C PRO A 205 6.51 16.58 -19.08
N ALA A 206 7.27 16.98 -20.11
CA ALA A 206 8.51 17.72 -19.90
C ALA A 206 8.24 19.13 -19.38
N VAL A 207 7.17 19.79 -19.85
CA VAL A 207 6.77 21.12 -19.36
C VAL A 207 6.30 21.03 -17.92
N VAL A 208 5.46 20.06 -17.58
CA VAL A 208 5.00 19.87 -16.19
C VAL A 208 6.17 19.55 -15.27
N ALA A 209 7.09 18.68 -15.68
CA ALA A 209 8.31 18.36 -14.95
C ALA A 209 9.16 19.60 -14.66
N GLU A 210 9.36 20.46 -15.67
CA GLU A 210 10.08 21.73 -15.48
C GLU A 210 9.38 22.67 -14.50
N LYS A 211 8.06 22.81 -14.59
CA LYS A 211 7.25 23.65 -13.73
C LYS A 211 7.33 23.25 -12.26
N ILE A 212 7.26 21.96 -11.94
CA ILE A 212 7.39 21.46 -10.57
C ILE A 212 8.86 21.33 -10.11
N GLY A 213 9.83 21.50 -11.00
CA GLY A 213 11.26 21.42 -10.69
C GLY A 213 11.80 20.00 -10.62
N ALA A 214 11.38 19.12 -11.53
CA ALA A 214 11.83 17.73 -11.58
C ALA A 214 13.36 17.60 -11.50
N GLY A 215 13.82 16.69 -10.63
CA GLY A 215 15.25 16.39 -10.44
C GLY A 215 16.05 17.47 -9.71
N THR A 216 15.44 18.58 -9.25
CA THR A 216 16.18 19.65 -8.55
C THR A 216 16.46 19.34 -7.08
N ASN A 217 15.80 18.32 -6.53
CA ASN A 217 15.82 17.97 -5.10
C ASN A 217 15.42 19.17 -4.22
N SER A 218 14.47 20.01 -4.69
CA SER A 218 13.96 21.21 -4.03
C SER A 218 12.46 21.34 -4.22
N TRP A 219 11.81 22.01 -3.26
CA TRP A 219 10.38 22.35 -3.30
C TRP A 219 10.11 23.76 -3.86
N ASP A 220 11.14 24.53 -4.24
CA ASP A 220 10.99 25.93 -4.63
C ASP A 220 10.11 26.10 -5.88
N LYS A 221 10.42 25.39 -6.97
CA LYS A 221 9.62 25.42 -8.20
C LYS A 221 8.23 24.82 -7.99
N PHE A 222 8.11 23.77 -7.16
CA PHE A 222 6.82 23.20 -6.79
C PHE A 222 5.91 24.25 -6.17
N PHE A 223 6.40 25.07 -5.22
CA PHE A 223 5.60 26.13 -4.63
C PHE A 223 5.37 27.32 -5.57
N GLN A 224 6.26 27.59 -6.52
CA GLN A 224 5.99 28.56 -7.59
C GLN A 224 4.83 28.09 -8.48
N ALA A 225 4.84 26.80 -8.89
CA ALA A 225 3.74 26.20 -9.62
C ALA A 225 2.44 26.17 -8.81
N ALA A 226 2.51 25.92 -7.50
CA ALA A 226 1.35 25.99 -6.61
C ALA A 226 0.71 27.36 -6.58
N ALA A 227 1.51 28.43 -6.53
CA ALA A 227 1.00 29.80 -6.59
C ALA A 227 0.36 30.14 -7.95
N GLU A 228 0.96 29.67 -9.06
CA GLU A 228 0.39 29.83 -10.40
C GLU A 228 -0.96 29.10 -10.54
N LEU A 229 -1.06 27.88 -10.03
CA LEU A 229 -2.29 27.09 -9.99
C LEU A 229 -3.36 27.76 -9.15
N ARG A 230 -3.00 28.19 -7.94
CA ARG A 230 -3.95 28.83 -7.01
C ARG A 230 -4.54 30.11 -7.58
N ALA A 231 -3.74 30.92 -8.29
CA ALA A 231 -4.21 32.13 -8.97
C ALA A 231 -5.27 31.84 -10.04
N LYS A 232 -5.36 30.59 -10.53
CA LYS A 232 -6.34 30.10 -11.52
C LYS A 232 -7.43 29.23 -10.89
N GLY A 233 -7.48 29.13 -9.56
CA GLY A 233 -8.51 28.39 -8.83
C GLY A 233 -8.24 26.87 -8.70
N PHE A 234 -7.02 26.41 -8.98
CA PHE A 234 -6.61 25.02 -8.86
C PHE A 234 -5.79 24.79 -7.59
N ALA A 235 -5.70 23.52 -7.16
CA ALA A 235 -4.76 23.04 -6.16
C ALA A 235 -3.60 22.29 -6.82
N ILE A 236 -2.42 22.26 -6.18
CA ILE A 236 -1.28 21.52 -6.73
C ILE A 236 -1.32 20.05 -6.35
N VAL A 237 -1.76 19.73 -5.13
CA VAL A 237 -1.96 18.37 -4.59
C VAL A 237 -3.27 18.31 -3.81
N SER A 238 -3.76 17.14 -3.49
CA SER A 238 -5.00 16.92 -2.74
C SER A 238 -4.82 17.26 -1.26
N GLY A 239 -3.73 16.79 -0.67
CA GLY A 239 -3.36 17.06 0.71
C GLY A 239 -1.85 17.07 0.92
N ASP A 240 -1.42 17.28 2.16
CA ASP A 240 0.01 17.19 2.51
C ASP A 240 0.54 15.76 2.49
N GLY A 241 -0.34 14.77 2.64
CA GLY A 241 0.02 13.34 2.48
C GLY A 241 0.62 13.02 1.13
N ASP A 242 0.18 13.70 0.06
CA ASP A 242 0.71 13.47 -1.29
C ASP A 242 2.21 13.78 -1.40
N ILE A 243 2.71 14.75 -0.65
CA ILE A 243 4.15 15.08 -0.64
C ILE A 243 4.93 14.39 0.49
N TRP A 244 4.23 13.78 1.47
CA TRP A 244 4.87 13.18 2.63
C TRP A 244 5.84 12.08 2.24
N HIS A 245 5.42 11.13 1.41
CA HIS A 245 6.27 10.00 1.02
C HIS A 245 7.51 10.42 0.25
N ALA A 246 7.42 11.52 -0.51
CA ALA A 246 8.58 12.12 -1.17
C ALA A 246 9.54 12.75 -0.15
N VAL A 247 9.02 13.40 0.90
CA VAL A 247 9.84 13.94 2.00
C VAL A 247 10.47 12.83 2.82
N GLU A 248 9.66 11.86 3.26
CA GLU A 248 10.08 10.73 4.09
C GLU A 248 11.23 9.96 3.46
N ASN A 249 11.00 9.50 2.23
CA ASN A 249 11.91 8.57 1.54
C ASN A 249 13.05 9.25 0.79
N SER A 250 13.05 10.57 0.68
CA SER A 250 14.21 11.36 0.26
C SER A 250 15.12 11.80 1.39
N SER A 251 14.77 11.52 2.64
CA SER A 251 15.58 11.82 3.83
C SER A 251 16.93 11.11 3.77
N ASP A 252 17.95 11.71 4.37
CA ASP A 252 19.30 11.18 4.33
C ASP A 252 19.52 10.07 5.37
N LYS A 253 18.70 10.04 6.43
CA LYS A 253 18.71 9.04 7.50
C LYS A 253 17.31 8.64 7.92
N GLY A 254 17.18 7.44 8.48
CA GLY A 254 15.94 6.93 9.07
C GLY A 254 15.58 7.61 10.39
N TRP A 255 14.42 7.25 10.94
CA TRP A 255 13.97 7.73 12.24
C TRP A 255 14.85 7.28 13.39
N ILE A 256 15.53 6.15 13.26
CA ILE A 256 16.40 5.60 14.29
C ILE A 256 17.82 5.54 13.76
N VAL A 257 18.74 6.19 14.46
CA VAL A 257 20.18 6.18 14.19
C VAL A 257 20.89 5.78 15.50
N ASP A 258 21.66 4.70 15.47
CA ASP A 258 22.37 4.17 16.63
C ASP A 258 21.48 3.99 17.89
N GLY A 259 20.24 3.50 17.67
CA GLY A 259 19.24 3.26 18.73
C GLY A 259 18.54 4.51 19.26
N LYS A 260 18.81 5.69 18.68
CA LYS A 260 18.22 6.96 19.08
C LYS A 260 17.27 7.50 18.04
N LEU A 261 16.19 8.16 18.49
CA LEU A 261 15.33 8.95 17.62
C LEU A 261 16.15 10.05 16.94
N TYR A 262 16.10 10.07 15.63
CA TYR A 262 16.69 11.11 14.80
C TYR A 262 15.63 11.73 13.89
N ILE A 263 15.42 13.03 14.02
CA ILE A 263 14.53 13.76 13.12
C ILE A 263 15.39 14.34 12.00
N ASP A 264 15.33 13.70 10.83
CA ASP A 264 16.05 14.18 9.65
C ASP A 264 15.58 15.60 9.29
N PRO A 265 16.46 16.53 8.93
CA PRO A 265 16.08 17.90 8.57
C PRO A 265 15.02 17.99 7.47
N LYS A 266 15.00 17.05 6.51
CA LYS A 266 13.96 17.01 5.46
C LYS A 266 12.60 16.63 6.06
N ARG A 267 12.56 15.64 6.97
CA ARG A 267 11.34 15.28 7.70
C ARG A 267 10.87 16.41 8.61
N GLU A 268 11.80 17.09 9.30
CA GLU A 268 11.43 18.25 10.11
C GLU A 268 10.88 19.41 9.26
N ALA A 269 11.46 19.64 8.09
CA ALA A 269 10.98 20.66 7.14
C ALA A 269 9.55 20.38 6.64
N PHE A 270 9.04 19.15 6.75
CA PHE A 270 7.66 18.81 6.39
C PHE A 270 6.63 19.62 7.19
N LEU A 271 6.92 19.98 8.45
CA LEU A 271 6.10 20.92 9.23
C LEU A 271 5.85 22.22 8.44
N ASP A 272 6.91 22.81 7.91
CA ASP A 272 6.86 24.09 7.20
C ASP A 272 6.29 23.96 5.79
N LEU A 273 6.56 22.83 5.10
CA LEU A 273 5.99 22.52 3.79
C LEU A 273 4.47 22.34 3.88
N SER A 274 4.01 21.52 4.84
CA SER A 274 2.59 21.28 5.10
C SER A 274 1.87 22.56 5.52
N LYS A 275 2.47 23.35 6.43
CA LYS A 275 1.95 24.66 6.83
C LYS A 275 1.83 25.62 5.65
N LYS A 276 2.82 25.64 4.75
CA LYS A 276 2.81 26.49 3.55
C LYS A 276 1.72 26.08 2.57
N LEU A 277 1.47 24.78 2.39
CA LEU A 277 0.33 24.28 1.60
C LEU A 277 -0.99 24.80 2.17
N LYS A 278 -1.18 24.68 3.47
CA LYS A 278 -2.41 25.09 4.17
C LYS A 278 -2.63 26.59 4.14
N ASP A 279 -1.66 27.38 4.57
CA ASP A 279 -1.78 28.83 4.74
C ASP A 279 -2.01 29.57 3.42
N ASN A 280 -1.53 29.00 2.30
CA ASN A 280 -1.70 29.59 0.97
C ASN A 280 -2.83 28.92 0.16
N ASP A 281 -3.59 28.02 0.76
CA ASP A 281 -4.69 27.31 0.11
C ASP A 281 -4.27 26.56 -1.18
N TYR A 282 -3.09 25.91 -1.14
CA TYR A 282 -2.50 25.21 -2.28
C TYR A 282 -2.98 23.76 -2.44
N HIS A 283 -3.73 23.23 -1.49
CA HIS A 283 -4.34 21.89 -1.53
C HIS A 283 -5.82 21.93 -1.11
N ASN A 284 -6.50 20.78 -1.15
CA ASN A 284 -7.87 20.62 -0.68
C ASN A 284 -7.96 20.17 0.78
N ASP A 285 -6.83 20.07 1.49
CA ASP A 285 -6.75 19.66 2.90
C ASP A 285 -7.29 18.25 3.18
N THR A 286 -7.14 17.37 2.21
CA THR A 286 -7.53 15.97 2.35
C THR A 286 -6.44 15.15 3.04
N GLN A 287 -6.80 13.94 3.45
CA GLN A 287 -5.85 12.93 3.88
C GLN A 287 -5.87 11.79 2.87
N ASP A 288 -4.69 11.25 2.58
CA ASP A 288 -4.54 10.03 1.79
C ASP A 288 -5.42 8.89 2.35
N TRP A 289 -5.92 8.04 1.46
CA TRP A 289 -6.83 6.93 1.78
C TRP A 289 -8.21 7.32 2.34
N THR A 290 -8.65 8.58 2.14
CA THR A 290 -9.98 9.04 2.53
C THR A 290 -10.88 9.31 1.32
N GLU A 291 -12.20 9.41 1.58
CA GLU A 291 -13.17 9.76 0.53
C GLU A 291 -12.85 11.10 -0.15
N GLY A 292 -12.33 12.09 0.59
CA GLY A 292 -11.92 13.38 0.04
C GLY A 292 -10.78 13.26 -0.96
N TRP A 293 -9.79 12.43 -0.65
CA TRP A 293 -8.66 12.16 -1.53
C TRP A 293 -9.09 11.46 -2.83
N TYR A 294 -9.98 10.46 -2.72
CA TYR A 294 -10.57 9.79 -3.89
C TYR A 294 -11.48 10.74 -4.70
N ALA A 295 -12.18 11.65 -4.04
CA ALA A 295 -13.00 12.66 -4.72
C ALA A 295 -12.16 13.61 -5.59
N ASP A 296 -10.97 13.98 -5.13
CA ASP A 296 -10.04 14.83 -5.89
C ASP A 296 -9.52 14.16 -7.16
N MET A 297 -9.36 12.84 -7.18
CA MET A 297 -8.95 12.07 -8.39
C MET A 297 -9.98 12.16 -9.51
N LYS A 298 -11.26 12.35 -9.19
CA LYS A 298 -12.36 12.53 -10.17
C LYS A 298 -12.87 13.98 -10.26
N GLU A 299 -12.07 14.94 -9.83
CA GLU A 299 -12.40 16.38 -9.85
C GLU A 299 -13.66 16.76 -9.06
N ALA A 300 -14.07 15.96 -8.08
CA ALA A 300 -15.25 16.20 -7.23
C ALA A 300 -14.91 16.93 -5.91
N GLY A 301 -13.67 17.32 -5.68
CA GLY A 301 -13.23 18.09 -4.51
C GLY A 301 -13.51 19.59 -4.63
N ALA A 302 -13.07 20.36 -3.64
CA ALA A 302 -13.29 21.82 -3.57
C ALA A 302 -12.58 22.58 -4.71
N LYS A 303 -11.41 22.13 -5.11
CA LYS A 303 -10.62 22.61 -6.26
C LYS A 303 -10.18 21.43 -7.09
N LYS A 304 -10.08 21.59 -8.41
CA LYS A 304 -9.40 20.60 -9.24
C LYS A 304 -7.92 20.55 -8.87
N VAL A 305 -7.40 19.35 -8.73
CA VAL A 305 -6.03 19.08 -8.28
C VAL A 305 -5.13 18.85 -9.48
N LEU A 306 -3.93 19.41 -9.48
CA LEU A 306 -2.96 19.15 -10.53
C LEU A 306 -2.49 17.71 -10.49
N GLY A 307 -2.11 17.16 -9.31
CA GLY A 307 -1.60 15.80 -9.29
C GLY A 307 -1.31 15.21 -7.92
N PHE A 308 -0.73 14.02 -7.98
CA PHE A 308 -0.43 13.13 -6.86
C PHE A 308 0.99 12.61 -6.98
N TYR A 309 1.72 12.51 -5.87
CA TYR A 309 3.01 11.84 -5.82
C TYR A 309 2.81 10.36 -5.53
N GLY A 310 3.40 9.51 -6.33
CA GLY A 310 3.32 8.07 -6.09
C GLY A 310 4.07 7.22 -7.11
N PRO A 311 4.22 5.92 -6.84
CA PRO A 311 4.77 4.95 -7.78
C PRO A 311 3.72 4.46 -8.77
N ALA A 312 4.11 3.55 -9.67
CA ALA A 312 3.22 3.01 -10.70
C ALA A 312 1.97 2.34 -10.14
N TRP A 313 2.07 1.65 -9.00
CA TRP A 313 0.91 1.02 -8.36
C TRP A 313 -0.18 2.02 -7.95
N LEU A 314 0.16 3.29 -7.66
CA LEU A 314 -0.85 4.30 -7.33
C LEU A 314 -1.84 4.50 -8.48
N ILE A 315 -1.34 4.47 -9.73
CA ILE A 315 -2.20 4.54 -10.92
C ILE A 315 -3.17 3.36 -10.97
N ASN A 316 -2.64 2.16 -10.86
CA ASN A 316 -3.39 0.95 -11.14
C ASN A 316 -4.27 0.50 -9.96
N TYR A 317 -3.73 0.57 -8.75
CA TYR A 317 -4.42 0.10 -7.55
C TYR A 317 -5.44 1.11 -7.02
N VAL A 318 -5.17 2.43 -7.21
CA VAL A 318 -6.00 3.49 -6.60
C VAL A 318 -6.67 4.35 -7.65
N MET A 319 -5.90 5.06 -8.48
CA MET A 319 -6.44 6.12 -9.33
C MET A 319 -7.35 5.57 -10.45
N GLY A 320 -6.99 4.44 -11.04
CA GLY A 320 -7.77 3.83 -12.14
C GLY A 320 -9.21 3.55 -11.78
N GLY A 321 -9.47 3.10 -10.53
CA GLY A 321 -10.82 2.85 -10.01
C GLY A 321 -11.53 4.11 -9.50
N ASN A 322 -10.80 5.19 -9.19
CA ASN A 322 -11.35 6.40 -8.57
C ASN A 322 -11.42 7.63 -9.50
N ALA A 323 -10.81 7.57 -10.69
CA ALA A 323 -10.73 8.72 -11.59
C ALA A 323 -12.09 9.12 -12.23
N GLY A 324 -13.05 8.20 -12.34
CA GLY A 324 -14.33 8.50 -12.97
C GLY A 324 -14.14 9.07 -14.39
N ASP A 325 -14.78 10.21 -14.67
CA ASP A 325 -14.72 10.86 -15.99
C ASP A 325 -13.35 11.45 -16.35
N THR A 326 -12.40 11.52 -15.41
CA THR A 326 -11.02 11.96 -15.68
C THR A 326 -10.14 10.84 -16.20
N TYR A 327 -10.63 9.59 -16.27
CA TYR A 327 -9.88 8.46 -16.82
C TYR A 327 -9.43 8.77 -18.26
N GLY A 328 -8.13 8.64 -18.52
CA GLY A 328 -7.54 8.98 -19.83
C GLY A 328 -7.11 10.45 -19.97
N ASP A 329 -7.28 11.27 -18.93
CA ASP A 329 -6.80 12.67 -18.90
C ASP A 329 -5.62 12.86 -17.92
N TRP A 330 -4.90 11.79 -17.64
CA TRP A 330 -3.73 11.83 -16.75
C TRP A 330 -2.43 11.69 -17.54
N GLY A 331 -1.36 12.19 -16.95
CA GLY A 331 0.00 12.03 -17.42
C GLY A 331 0.93 11.76 -16.26
N VAL A 332 2.18 11.38 -16.54
CA VAL A 332 3.20 11.17 -15.51
C VAL A 332 4.51 11.81 -15.93
N CYS A 333 5.22 12.42 -15.00
CA CYS A 333 6.55 12.97 -15.19
C CYS A 333 7.43 12.73 -13.97
N ALA A 334 8.75 12.92 -14.11
CA ALA A 334 9.67 12.84 -12.99
C ALA A 334 9.28 13.86 -11.89
N SER A 335 9.45 13.48 -10.63
CA SER A 335 9.19 14.33 -9.48
C SER A 335 10.34 15.32 -9.21
N ASN A 336 10.07 16.38 -8.46
CA ASN A 336 11.09 17.35 -8.03
C ASN A 336 12.09 16.74 -7.03
N VAL A 337 11.64 15.75 -6.24
CA VAL A 337 12.44 15.02 -5.25
C VAL A 337 12.39 13.54 -5.56
N GLY A 338 13.54 12.87 -5.61
CA GLY A 338 13.60 11.42 -5.80
C GLY A 338 13.13 10.69 -4.55
N PHE A 339 12.23 9.72 -4.72
CA PHE A 339 11.68 8.93 -3.62
C PHE A 339 11.19 7.56 -4.08
N PHE A 340 10.81 6.72 -3.15
CA PHE A 340 10.03 5.51 -3.38
C PHE A 340 8.90 5.43 -2.33
N TRP A 341 7.89 4.62 -2.60
CA TRP A 341 6.80 4.42 -1.65
C TRP A 341 6.19 3.04 -1.79
N GLY A 342 6.10 2.33 -0.65
CA GLY A 342 5.45 1.03 -0.58
C GLY A 342 6.23 -0.10 -1.25
N GLY A 343 5.51 -1.12 -1.62
CA GLY A 343 5.99 -2.39 -2.13
C GLY A 343 5.72 -3.53 -1.17
N THR A 344 5.53 -4.71 -1.73
CA THR A 344 5.23 -5.93 -0.98
C THR A 344 6.37 -6.92 -1.06
N TRP A 345 6.92 -7.29 0.10
CA TRP A 345 7.89 -8.37 0.25
C TRP A 345 7.18 -9.66 0.61
N VAL A 346 7.57 -10.74 -0.06
CA VAL A 346 7.04 -12.09 0.18
C VAL A 346 8.06 -12.86 1.02
N LEU A 347 7.64 -13.33 2.19
CA LEU A 347 8.46 -14.08 3.13
C LEU A 347 7.86 -15.47 3.35
N ALA A 348 8.70 -16.41 3.80
CA ALA A 348 8.27 -17.75 4.21
C ALA A 348 8.56 -17.97 5.69
N ASN A 349 7.68 -18.72 6.35
CA ASN A 349 7.93 -19.21 7.70
C ASN A 349 9.02 -20.28 7.67
N LYS A 350 10.06 -20.13 8.51
CA LYS A 350 11.17 -21.09 8.60
C LYS A 350 10.74 -22.51 9.00
N ASP A 351 9.63 -22.60 9.74
CA ASP A 351 9.09 -23.85 10.28
C ASP A 351 8.06 -24.49 9.36
N THR A 352 7.83 -23.94 8.15
CA THR A 352 6.93 -24.59 7.18
C THR A 352 7.42 -25.98 6.78
N ALA A 353 6.51 -26.94 6.83
CA ALA A 353 6.75 -28.29 6.30
C ALA A 353 6.57 -28.39 4.77
N LYS A 354 6.09 -27.30 4.13
CA LYS A 354 5.68 -27.25 2.72
C LYS A 354 6.72 -26.54 1.84
N LYS A 355 8.00 -26.73 2.15
CA LYS A 355 9.12 -25.98 1.54
C LYS A 355 9.12 -26.02 0.02
N ASP A 356 8.80 -27.17 -0.59
CA ASP A 356 8.81 -27.34 -2.05
C ASP A 356 7.83 -26.39 -2.75
N ILE A 357 6.55 -26.40 -2.35
CA ILE A 357 5.55 -25.52 -2.96
C ILE A 357 5.78 -24.05 -2.61
N VAL A 358 6.23 -23.75 -1.39
CA VAL A 358 6.57 -22.38 -0.97
C VAL A 358 7.72 -21.84 -1.81
N ALA A 359 8.77 -22.63 -2.04
CA ALA A 359 9.89 -22.25 -2.90
C ALA A 359 9.46 -21.98 -4.34
N LYS A 360 8.60 -22.83 -4.92
CA LYS A 360 8.08 -22.66 -6.28
C LYS A 360 7.28 -21.38 -6.43
N ILE A 361 6.36 -21.12 -5.51
CA ILE A 361 5.51 -19.93 -5.50
C ILE A 361 6.36 -18.65 -5.34
N ILE A 362 7.25 -18.62 -4.34
CA ILE A 362 8.13 -17.46 -4.12
C ILE A 362 9.02 -17.21 -5.33
N THR A 363 9.62 -18.25 -5.90
CA THR A 363 10.44 -18.12 -7.11
C THR A 363 9.64 -17.53 -8.27
N TRP A 364 8.45 -18.06 -8.52
CA TRP A 364 7.56 -17.58 -9.58
C TRP A 364 7.16 -16.10 -9.40
N ILE A 365 6.86 -15.70 -8.15
CA ILE A 365 6.45 -14.32 -7.85
C ILE A 365 7.64 -13.35 -7.95
N THR A 366 8.82 -13.72 -7.42
CA THR A 366 9.86 -12.73 -7.11
C THR A 366 11.12 -12.86 -7.97
N LEU A 367 11.41 -14.01 -8.56
CA LEU A 367 12.70 -14.30 -9.18
C LEU A 367 12.61 -14.85 -10.61
N ASP A 368 11.44 -15.33 -11.04
CA ASP A 368 11.24 -15.81 -12.40
C ASP A 368 11.10 -14.63 -13.37
N SER A 369 12.16 -14.38 -14.16
CA SER A 369 12.21 -13.32 -15.18
C SER A 369 11.81 -13.82 -16.58
N SER A 370 11.32 -15.04 -16.72
CA SER A 370 10.78 -15.59 -17.97
C SER A 370 9.44 -14.93 -18.35
N ASP A 371 8.97 -15.21 -19.55
CA ASP A 371 7.67 -14.70 -20.04
C ASP A 371 6.47 -15.41 -19.36
N THR A 372 6.72 -16.40 -18.54
CA THR A 372 5.73 -17.14 -17.72
C THR A 372 5.84 -16.85 -16.23
N GLY A 373 6.83 -16.04 -15.80
CA GLY A 373 6.97 -15.55 -14.44
C GLY A 373 5.96 -14.45 -14.10
N LEU A 374 5.61 -14.32 -12.81
CA LEU A 374 4.63 -13.32 -12.37
C LEU A 374 5.02 -11.92 -12.81
N GLN A 375 6.27 -11.51 -12.63
CA GLN A 375 6.69 -10.14 -12.91
C GLN A 375 6.48 -9.75 -14.37
N TYR A 376 6.63 -10.70 -15.32
CA TYR A 376 6.31 -10.43 -16.72
C TYR A 376 4.82 -10.20 -16.93
N PHE A 377 3.96 -11.04 -16.39
CA PHE A 377 2.52 -10.84 -16.44
C PHE A 377 2.09 -9.52 -15.80
N TRP A 378 2.70 -9.19 -14.65
CA TRP A 378 2.38 -7.98 -13.89
C TRP A 378 2.81 -6.70 -14.61
N ALA A 379 4.02 -6.68 -15.18
CA ALA A 379 4.51 -5.55 -15.95
C ALA A 379 3.72 -5.30 -17.24
N ASN A 380 3.17 -6.34 -17.85
CA ASN A 380 2.48 -6.25 -19.13
C ASN A 380 0.95 -6.30 -19.02
N GLY A 381 0.39 -6.44 -17.81
CA GLY A 381 -1.06 -6.48 -17.58
C GLY A 381 -1.74 -7.73 -18.14
N THR A 382 -1.04 -8.87 -18.14
CA THR A 382 -1.53 -10.11 -18.75
C THR A 382 -1.76 -11.25 -17.75
N LEU A 383 -1.68 -10.97 -16.43
CA LEU A 383 -1.85 -12.00 -15.40
C LEU A 383 -3.18 -12.75 -15.52
N ASN A 384 -4.27 -12.05 -15.79
CA ASN A 384 -5.62 -12.59 -15.95
C ASN A 384 -6.19 -12.36 -17.37
N GLY A 385 -5.33 -12.35 -18.37
CA GLY A 385 -5.69 -11.99 -19.75
C GLY A 385 -5.28 -10.56 -20.10
N GLU A 386 -5.63 -10.10 -21.30
CA GLU A 386 -5.29 -8.73 -21.74
C GLU A 386 -6.07 -7.66 -20.96
N GLY A 387 -5.46 -6.49 -20.77
CA GLY A 387 -6.09 -5.32 -20.13
C GLY A 387 -6.06 -5.36 -18.59
N GLY A 388 -5.25 -6.23 -17.98
CA GLY A 388 -5.03 -6.24 -16.54
C GLY A 388 -4.15 -5.11 -16.04
N THR A 389 -3.93 -5.10 -14.74
CA THR A 389 -3.04 -4.16 -14.04
C THR A 389 -1.62 -4.25 -14.57
N LYS A 390 -1.03 -3.11 -14.98
CA LYS A 390 0.39 -2.98 -15.27
C LYS A 390 1.09 -2.23 -14.14
N ASP A 391 2.27 -2.70 -13.75
CA ASP A 391 3.07 -2.07 -12.70
C ASP A 391 4.56 -2.17 -13.01
N SER A 392 5.37 -1.34 -12.40
CA SER A 392 6.82 -1.51 -12.43
C SER A 392 7.24 -2.63 -11.47
N VAL A 393 8.09 -3.55 -11.96
CA VAL A 393 8.51 -4.73 -11.22
C VAL A 393 9.99 -4.68 -10.86
N ALA A 394 10.37 -5.50 -9.88
CA ALA A 394 11.74 -5.53 -9.35
C ALA A 394 12.77 -6.07 -10.34
N SER A 395 12.35 -6.89 -11.32
CA SER A 395 13.25 -7.46 -12.33
C SER A 395 13.58 -6.46 -13.44
N GLY A 396 14.82 -6.00 -13.51
CA GLY A 396 15.34 -5.20 -14.61
C GLY A 396 15.26 -5.94 -15.96
N THR A 397 15.48 -7.26 -15.96
CA THR A 397 15.36 -8.12 -17.14
C THR A 397 13.92 -8.11 -17.68
N VAL A 398 12.91 -8.12 -16.82
CA VAL A 398 11.51 -8.03 -17.24
C VAL A 398 11.20 -6.61 -17.71
N MET A 399 11.60 -5.59 -16.97
CA MET A 399 11.33 -4.19 -17.34
C MET A 399 11.89 -3.84 -18.72
N ALA A 400 13.06 -4.35 -19.07
CA ALA A 400 13.71 -4.10 -20.36
C ALA A 400 12.92 -4.61 -21.59
N LYS A 401 11.98 -5.54 -21.39
CA LYS A 401 11.13 -6.13 -22.45
C LYS A 401 9.64 -5.84 -22.30
N SER A 402 9.25 -4.96 -21.36
CA SER A 402 7.85 -4.68 -21.03
C SER A 402 7.40 -3.33 -21.60
N ASP A 403 6.09 -3.22 -21.90
CA ASP A 403 5.46 -2.00 -22.40
C ASP A 403 4.50 -1.41 -21.37
N GLY A 404 4.84 -0.23 -20.84
CA GLY A 404 4.09 0.49 -19.82
C GLY A 404 3.02 1.44 -20.36
N LYS A 405 2.61 1.35 -21.62
CA LYS A 405 1.52 2.20 -22.16
C LYS A 405 0.20 1.90 -21.48
N LEU A 406 -0.47 2.96 -21.01
CA LEU A 406 -1.77 2.90 -20.36
C LEU A 406 -2.74 3.88 -20.99
N ASP A 407 -3.99 3.44 -21.19
CA ASP A 407 -5.09 4.32 -21.63
C ASP A 407 -5.38 5.39 -20.59
N PHE A 408 -5.24 5.08 -19.30
CA PHE A 408 -5.32 6.04 -18.20
C PHE A 408 -4.39 7.26 -18.41
N LEU A 409 -3.21 7.03 -18.98
CA LEU A 409 -2.21 8.06 -19.29
C LEU A 409 -2.30 8.56 -20.74
N LYS A 410 -3.41 8.31 -21.42
CA LYS A 410 -3.60 8.69 -22.84
C LYS A 410 -2.55 8.06 -23.76
N GLY A 411 -2.18 6.82 -23.47
CA GLY A 411 -1.18 6.06 -24.23
C GLY A 411 0.28 6.37 -23.88
N GLN A 412 0.56 7.23 -22.89
CA GLN A 412 1.93 7.46 -22.42
C GLN A 412 2.47 6.18 -21.79
N ASN A 413 3.75 5.87 -22.06
CA ASN A 413 4.48 4.81 -21.37
C ASN A 413 4.90 5.28 -19.98
N MET A 414 4.29 4.72 -18.93
CA MET A 414 4.60 5.09 -17.56
C MET A 414 6.01 4.70 -17.12
N PHE A 415 6.59 3.68 -17.74
CA PHE A 415 7.95 3.21 -17.39
C PHE A 415 9.04 4.23 -17.69
N ASP A 416 8.79 5.17 -18.62
CA ASP A 416 9.74 6.27 -18.89
C ASP A 416 9.95 7.18 -17.66
N ALA A 417 8.97 7.24 -16.72
CA ALA A 417 9.07 7.99 -15.49
C ALA A 417 9.46 7.11 -14.29
N PHE A 418 8.80 5.95 -14.12
CA PHE A 418 8.97 5.14 -12.92
C PHE A 418 10.25 4.30 -12.89
N VAL A 419 10.71 3.77 -14.03
CA VAL A 419 11.94 2.96 -14.05
C VAL A 419 13.17 3.79 -13.65
N PRO A 420 13.38 5.00 -14.19
CA PRO A 420 14.48 5.85 -13.72
C PRO A 420 14.36 6.26 -12.26
N ALA A 421 13.14 6.38 -11.72
CA ALA A 421 12.91 6.74 -10.32
C ALA A 421 13.39 5.65 -9.32
N ASN A 422 13.51 4.40 -9.76
CA ASN A 422 13.98 3.30 -8.90
C ASN A 422 15.41 3.52 -8.37
N GLN A 423 16.22 4.38 -9.01
CA GLN A 423 17.55 4.75 -8.50
C GLN A 423 17.52 5.44 -7.13
N TYR A 424 16.38 6.03 -6.75
CA TYR A 424 16.21 6.71 -5.47
C TYR A 424 15.71 5.79 -4.36
N ALA A 425 15.22 4.60 -4.70
CA ALA A 425 14.79 3.61 -3.73
C ALA A 425 16.00 3.01 -2.98
N ASN A 426 15.93 3.02 -1.66
CA ASN A 426 16.97 2.44 -0.82
C ASN A 426 16.42 2.02 0.54
N GLY A 427 17.04 1.02 1.16
CA GLY A 427 16.65 0.53 2.50
C GLY A 427 17.32 1.27 3.67
N LYS A 428 18.23 2.21 3.40
CA LYS A 428 19.09 2.82 4.44
C LYS A 428 18.32 3.71 5.40
N ASN A 429 17.20 4.27 4.94
CA ASN A 429 16.38 5.21 5.69
C ASN A 429 15.20 4.54 6.38
N LEU A 430 15.02 3.23 6.21
CA LEU A 430 13.94 2.48 6.83
C LEU A 430 14.34 1.97 8.21
N THR A 431 13.35 1.85 9.09
CA THR A 431 13.46 1.20 10.39
C THR A 431 12.26 0.29 10.66
N GLN A 432 12.34 -0.59 11.63
CA GLN A 432 11.20 -1.44 12.01
C GLN A 432 10.04 -0.67 12.66
N TYR A 433 10.23 0.61 12.97
CA TYR A 433 9.28 1.47 13.68
C TYR A 433 8.60 2.49 12.77
N ASP A 434 8.92 2.53 11.48
CA ASP A 434 8.54 3.63 10.58
C ASP A 434 7.03 3.85 10.52
N GLU A 435 6.22 2.80 10.42
CA GLU A 435 4.76 2.92 10.39
C GLU A 435 4.21 3.66 11.62
N THR A 436 4.69 3.27 12.82
CA THR A 436 4.26 3.88 14.09
C THR A 436 4.77 5.30 14.21
N ILE A 437 6.06 5.53 13.92
CA ILE A 437 6.67 6.86 14.05
C ILE A 437 6.07 7.84 13.05
N ASN A 438 5.83 7.41 11.80
CA ASN A 438 5.17 8.21 10.79
C ASN A 438 3.74 8.61 11.20
N THR A 439 3.00 7.71 11.82
CA THR A 439 1.66 8.00 12.35
C THR A 439 1.72 9.09 13.40
N TYR A 440 2.62 8.99 14.39
CA TYR A 440 2.81 10.02 15.41
C TYR A 440 3.26 11.35 14.80
N TRP A 441 4.21 11.31 13.87
CA TRP A 441 4.72 12.49 13.20
C TRP A 441 3.64 13.24 12.43
N ARG A 442 2.92 12.54 11.55
CA ARG A 442 1.87 13.13 10.73
C ARG A 442 0.72 13.69 11.56
N ASP A 443 0.39 13.06 12.68
CA ASP A 443 -0.61 13.58 13.62
C ASP A 443 -0.16 14.94 14.21
N GLN A 444 1.09 15.08 14.65
CA GLN A 444 1.60 16.32 15.18
C GLN A 444 1.71 17.42 14.11
N VAL A 445 2.10 17.05 12.88
CA VAL A 445 2.10 17.98 11.74
C VAL A 445 0.70 18.52 11.48
N ARG A 446 -0.33 17.68 11.45
CA ARG A 446 -1.73 18.12 11.28
C ARG A 446 -2.20 19.05 12.38
N GLN A 447 -1.86 18.79 13.64
CA GLN A 447 -2.21 19.66 14.76
C GLN A 447 -1.50 21.04 14.67
N TYR A 448 -0.26 21.06 14.21
CA TYR A 448 0.46 22.32 13.95
C TYR A 448 -0.15 23.09 12.77
N THR A 449 -0.41 22.44 11.65
CA THR A 449 -0.97 23.09 10.46
C THR A 449 -2.36 23.63 10.69
N ALA A 450 -3.16 22.95 11.51
CA ALA A 450 -4.48 23.40 11.94
C ALA A 450 -4.43 24.55 12.97
N GLY A 451 -3.24 24.94 13.44
CA GLY A 451 -3.09 25.99 14.46
C GLY A 451 -3.46 25.58 15.88
N ALA A 452 -3.67 24.27 16.13
CA ALA A 452 -3.97 23.73 17.46
C ALA A 452 -2.73 23.70 18.36
N LYS A 453 -1.53 23.67 17.78
CA LYS A 453 -0.24 23.64 18.49
C LYS A 453 0.75 24.59 17.83
N THR A 454 1.76 25.04 18.61
CA THR A 454 2.95 25.66 18.04
C THR A 454 3.86 24.58 17.45
N ARG A 455 4.82 24.97 16.62
CA ARG A 455 5.84 24.07 16.05
C ARG A 455 6.65 23.36 17.13
N GLU A 456 7.06 24.12 18.16
CA GLU A 456 7.81 23.58 19.31
C GLU A 456 6.99 22.55 20.10
N GLN A 457 5.67 22.85 20.29
CA GLN A 457 4.81 21.93 21.00
C GLN A 457 4.59 20.64 20.21
N ALA A 458 4.41 20.72 18.88
CA ALA A 458 4.27 19.55 18.01
C ALA A 458 5.53 18.65 18.07
N LEU A 459 6.72 19.24 17.98
CA LEU A 459 7.99 18.52 18.10
C LEU A 459 8.16 17.86 19.48
N LYS A 460 7.82 18.58 20.54
CA LYS A 460 7.89 18.05 21.93
C LYS A 460 6.93 16.88 22.11
N ASP A 461 5.70 17.01 21.66
CA ASP A 461 4.68 15.98 21.82
C ASP A 461 5.00 14.73 20.97
N PHE A 462 5.54 14.92 19.75
CA PHE A 462 6.08 13.84 18.93
C PHE A 462 7.17 13.05 19.66
N LYS A 463 8.19 13.73 20.19
CA LYS A 463 9.27 13.10 20.98
C LYS A 463 8.71 12.35 22.20
N THR A 464 7.74 12.93 22.88
CA THR A 464 7.08 12.30 24.03
C THR A 464 6.35 11.01 23.62
N GLN A 465 5.57 11.03 22.54
CA GLN A 465 4.87 9.84 22.05
C GLN A 465 5.84 8.71 21.67
N VAL A 466 6.93 9.02 20.97
CA VAL A 466 7.95 8.01 20.65
C VAL A 466 8.56 7.43 21.91
N LYS A 467 8.95 8.27 22.89
CA LYS A 467 9.58 7.85 24.16
C LYS A 467 8.68 6.97 25.00
N GLU A 468 7.38 7.24 25.02
CA GLU A 468 6.43 6.53 25.88
C GLU A 468 5.97 5.19 25.28
N ASN A 469 6.04 5.04 23.94
CA ASN A 469 5.43 3.90 23.27
C ASN A 469 6.45 2.98 22.55
N LEU A 470 7.68 3.40 22.39
CA LEU A 470 8.71 2.62 21.68
C LEU A 470 9.96 2.47 22.52
N ASP A 471 10.65 1.33 22.37
CA ASP A 471 11.95 1.08 22.99
C ASP A 471 13.07 1.79 22.20
N VAL A 472 13.03 3.12 22.22
CA VAL A 472 13.94 4.02 21.49
C VAL A 472 14.43 5.12 22.42
N ILE A 473 15.73 5.42 22.36
CA ILE A 473 16.30 6.53 23.14
C ILE A 473 15.86 7.86 22.51
N VAL A 474 15.23 8.73 23.30
CA VAL A 474 14.80 10.08 22.90
C VAL A 474 15.51 11.11 23.76
N GLU A 475 16.31 11.97 23.13
CA GLU A 475 17.06 13.09 23.72
C GLU A 475 16.33 14.42 23.58
#